data_9f7c66fade4e48f1504945ad0f450312
#
_entry.id   9f7c66fade4e48f1504945ad0f450312
#
_cell.length_a   1.000
_cell.length_b   1.000
_cell.length_c   1.000
_cell.angle_alpha   90.00
_cell.angle_beta   90.00
_cell.angle_gamma   90.00
#
_symmetry.space_group_name_H-M   'P 1'
#
loop_
_entity.id
_entity.type
_entity.pdbx_description
1 polymer ?
#
loop_
_entity_poly.entity_id
_entity_poly.type
_entity_poly.pdbx_seq_one_letter_code
_entity_poly.pdbx_strand_id
1 'polypeptide(L)'
;MSTQPERAGLEASRLITVLANELKPVPPPQELRFGQSMTDHMLFASYDPVNGWSAPEIKPYGPFTLEPNSSCFQYGTSAFEGMKAYVGPDGEPRLFRPEMNIARFARSAARMSLPPFNPDELLKLIKALVAVEKRWIPAGKGYSLYIRPMIVAIGLLTSNTALLWVMCAPTGPYLKGGSQALSLLAMRDTVRAWPGGTGEYKVACNYGPTINPVQAALDKGYDQTLWLLGDKITEAGVMNVFIVLKRDDGGIDLITPPLDGTILPGVTRDSILALAAAHPARMTLPGLAPTTLLHPSERTMTMTELQAWLAEGRLLEMFSVGTAVVVQPIGNIGYDGKDIALPTFEGGRGPVGQALYERLTDIQDGRFEWEGWSVRCED
;
A
#
# COMPACT_ATOMS: atom_id res chain seq x y z
N MET A 1 -2.33 40.38 25.27
CA MET A 1 -2.41 39.21 24.38
C MET A 1 -1.15 38.38 24.65
N SER A 2 -1.29 37.28 25.37
CA SER A 2 -0.15 36.36 25.60
C SER A 2 0.13 35.63 24.27
N THR A 3 1.22 35.95 23.64
CA THR A 3 1.73 35.15 22.50
C THR A 3 2.09 33.78 23.05
N GLN A 4 1.24 32.78 22.78
CA GLN A 4 1.67 31.38 23.03
C GLN A 4 2.93 31.14 22.21
N PRO A 5 3.97 30.53 22.78
CA PRO A 5 5.15 30.19 22.03
C PRO A 5 4.76 29.32 20.83
N GLU A 6 5.37 29.60 19.67
CA GLU A 6 5.16 28.82 18.47
C GLU A 6 5.58 27.36 18.74
N ARG A 7 4.66 26.43 18.50
CA ARG A 7 4.92 25.00 18.75
C ARG A 7 5.92 24.49 17.71
N ALA A 8 6.91 23.74 18.16
CA ALA A 8 7.91 23.15 17.27
C ALA A 8 7.25 22.19 16.25
N GLY A 9 7.57 22.37 14.96
CA GLY A 9 7.21 21.45 13.90
C GLY A 9 8.03 20.16 13.94
N LEU A 10 7.59 19.14 13.17
CA LEU A 10 8.46 18.01 12.83
C LEU A 10 9.41 18.49 11.73
N GLU A 11 10.70 18.59 12.03
CA GLU A 11 11.71 19.19 11.17
C GLU A 11 12.91 18.25 11.00
N ALA A 12 13.29 17.96 9.75
CA ALA A 12 14.45 17.12 9.44
C ALA A 12 15.78 17.77 9.84
N SER A 13 15.84 19.11 9.87
CA SER A 13 17.01 19.86 10.33
C SER A 13 17.37 19.61 11.81
N ARG A 14 16.43 19.10 12.60
CA ARG A 14 16.61 18.76 14.02
C ARG A 14 16.89 17.27 14.24
N LEU A 15 17.12 16.50 13.18
CA LEU A 15 17.36 15.05 13.27
C LEU A 15 18.59 14.74 14.12
N ILE A 16 18.40 13.84 15.08
CA ILE A 16 19.48 13.25 15.88
C ILE A 16 19.64 11.79 15.43
N THR A 17 20.88 11.39 15.11
CA THR A 17 21.17 10.00 14.71
C THR A 17 22.05 9.33 15.74
N VAL A 18 21.54 8.23 16.31
CA VAL A 18 22.25 7.36 17.24
C VAL A 18 22.28 5.97 16.64
N LEU A 19 23.44 5.55 16.16
CA LEU A 19 23.59 4.24 15.53
C LEU A 19 23.71 3.12 16.58
N ALA A 20 23.26 1.92 16.21
CA ALA A 20 23.44 0.73 17.02
C ALA A 20 24.92 0.35 17.10
N ASN A 21 25.37 -0.02 18.30
CA ASN A 21 26.77 -0.47 18.51
C ASN A 21 27.07 -1.80 17.82
N GLU A 22 26.04 -2.68 17.74
CA GLU A 22 26.12 -3.98 17.08
C GLU A 22 25.01 -4.07 16.05
N LEU A 23 25.38 -4.42 14.82
CA LEU A 23 24.43 -4.59 13.73
C LEU A 23 23.94 -6.05 13.65
N LYS A 24 22.66 -6.22 13.40
CA LYS A 24 22.04 -7.54 13.21
C LYS A 24 22.57 -8.21 11.94
N PRO A 25 22.67 -9.54 11.86
CA PRO A 25 22.92 -10.24 10.60
C PRO A 25 21.74 -10.01 9.64
N VAL A 26 22.04 -9.69 8.38
CA VAL A 26 21.02 -9.61 7.32
C VAL A 26 20.70 -11.02 6.87
N PRO A 27 19.44 -11.48 6.97
CA PRO A 27 19.06 -12.81 6.51
C PRO A 27 19.28 -12.98 5.00
N PRO A 28 19.58 -14.17 4.50
CA PRO A 28 19.61 -14.45 3.08
C PRO A 28 18.28 -14.10 2.40
N PRO A 29 18.28 -13.56 1.17
CA PRO A 29 17.05 -13.11 0.51
C PRO A 29 15.92 -14.17 0.46
N GLN A 30 16.25 -15.44 0.24
CA GLN A 30 15.28 -16.55 0.16
C GLN A 30 14.59 -16.85 1.51
N GLU A 31 15.14 -16.41 2.62
CA GLU A 31 14.60 -16.60 3.97
C GLU A 31 13.71 -15.43 4.41
N LEU A 32 13.75 -14.33 3.68
CA LEU A 32 12.98 -13.15 4.03
C LEU A 32 11.48 -13.44 4.00
N ARG A 33 10.81 -13.02 5.08
CA ARG A 33 9.36 -13.07 5.23
C ARG A 33 8.88 -11.71 5.68
N PHE A 34 7.75 -11.29 5.11
CA PHE A 34 7.16 -9.99 5.46
C PHE A 34 6.98 -9.83 6.97
N GLY A 35 7.58 -8.77 7.53
CA GLY A 35 7.42 -8.40 8.94
C GLY A 35 8.13 -9.28 9.98
N GLN A 36 8.93 -10.27 9.59
CA GLN A 36 9.66 -11.14 10.54
C GLN A 36 11.02 -10.57 10.95
N SER A 37 11.69 -9.87 10.05
CA SER A 37 12.98 -9.25 10.35
C SER A 37 12.83 -7.74 10.30
N MET A 38 13.28 -7.05 11.36
CA MET A 38 13.33 -5.60 11.40
C MET A 38 14.77 -5.13 11.25
N THR A 39 14.96 -3.99 10.59
CA THR A 39 16.26 -3.37 10.40
C THR A 39 16.91 -2.94 11.72
N ASP A 40 18.11 -2.40 11.68
CA ASP A 40 18.86 -2.04 12.90
C ASP A 40 18.28 -0.82 13.60
N HIS A 41 17.72 0.11 12.85
CA HIS A 41 17.27 1.39 13.39
C HIS A 41 15.80 1.66 13.04
N MET A 42 15.23 2.62 13.77
CA MET A 42 13.92 3.19 13.50
C MET A 42 13.97 4.71 13.67
N LEU A 43 13.11 5.43 12.93
CA LEU A 43 12.82 6.83 13.19
C LEU A 43 11.79 6.93 14.32
N PHE A 44 11.94 7.91 15.21
CA PHE A 44 11.02 8.15 16.31
C PHE A 44 10.88 9.64 16.61
N ALA A 45 9.67 10.10 16.90
CA ALA A 45 9.36 11.43 17.40
C ALA A 45 8.12 11.39 18.30
N SER A 46 8.07 12.26 19.29
CA SER A 46 6.91 12.45 20.16
C SER A 46 6.33 13.85 19.98
N TYR A 47 5.03 13.98 20.20
CA TYR A 47 4.31 15.24 20.19
C TYR A 47 3.62 15.49 21.53
N ASP A 48 3.79 16.69 22.07
CA ASP A 48 3.02 17.21 23.17
C ASP A 48 2.38 18.57 22.84
N PRO A 49 1.22 18.92 23.47
CA PRO A 49 0.48 20.12 23.09
C PRO A 49 1.14 21.42 23.50
N VAL A 50 2.14 21.41 24.34
CA VAL A 50 2.86 22.61 24.84
C VAL A 50 4.02 22.92 23.92
N ASN A 51 4.91 21.93 23.69
CA ASN A 51 6.19 22.12 22.99
C ASN A 51 6.11 21.76 21.50
N GLY A 52 5.09 21.00 21.08
CA GLY A 52 4.96 20.48 19.71
C GLY A 52 5.77 19.18 19.52
N TRP A 53 6.38 19.00 18.35
CA TRP A 53 7.19 17.84 18.05
C TRP A 53 8.58 17.90 18.71
N SER A 54 9.00 16.79 19.31
CA SER A 54 10.38 16.59 19.73
C SER A 54 11.34 16.68 18.53
N ALA A 55 12.65 16.81 18.80
CA ALA A 55 13.63 16.51 17.79
C ALA A 55 13.43 15.05 17.31
N PRO A 56 13.33 14.78 15.99
CA PRO A 56 13.23 13.41 15.49
C PRO A 56 14.53 12.66 15.72
N GLU A 57 14.44 11.36 16.00
CA GLU A 57 15.59 10.51 16.29
C GLU A 57 15.62 9.31 15.33
N ILE A 58 16.74 9.06 14.66
CA ILE A 58 17.06 7.73 14.15
C ILE A 58 17.84 7.03 15.26
N LYS A 59 17.29 5.94 15.79
CA LYS A 59 17.85 5.21 16.93
C LYS A 59 17.74 3.70 16.75
N PRO A 60 18.46 2.90 17.53
CA PRO A 60 18.34 1.44 17.47
C PRO A 60 16.89 0.98 17.59
N TYR A 61 16.49 0.06 16.72
CA TYR A 61 15.17 -0.55 16.76
C TYR A 61 14.97 -1.32 18.07
N GLY A 62 13.93 -0.98 18.79
CA GLY A 62 13.61 -1.61 20.07
C GLY A 62 12.22 -1.24 20.57
N PRO A 63 11.82 -1.79 21.72
CA PRO A 63 10.53 -1.47 22.35
C PRO A 63 10.51 -0.04 22.86
N PHE A 64 9.30 0.53 22.99
CA PHE A 64 9.02 1.75 23.70
C PHE A 64 7.80 1.56 24.63
N THR A 65 7.69 2.37 25.64
CA THR A 65 6.63 2.25 26.67
C THR A 65 5.42 3.09 26.29
N LEU A 66 4.23 2.55 26.50
CA LEU A 66 2.95 3.25 26.42
C LEU A 66 2.21 3.11 27.74
N GLU A 67 1.55 4.17 28.18
CA GLU A 67 0.66 4.11 29.34
C GLU A 67 -0.58 3.25 29.00
N PRO A 68 -1.09 2.45 29.99
CA PRO A 68 -2.25 1.58 29.77
C PRO A 68 -3.53 2.32 29.31
N ASN A 69 -3.64 3.61 29.61
CA ASN A 69 -4.75 4.46 29.20
C ASN A 69 -4.61 5.06 27.80
N SER A 70 -3.57 4.67 27.05
CA SER A 70 -3.38 5.15 25.68
C SER A 70 -4.58 4.84 24.80
N SER A 71 -5.17 5.86 24.16
CA SER A 71 -6.43 5.74 23.41
C SER A 71 -6.31 4.79 22.19
N CYS A 72 -5.11 4.59 21.67
CA CYS A 72 -4.89 3.64 20.61
C CYS A 72 -5.24 2.19 21.01
N PHE A 73 -5.15 1.83 22.29
CA PHE A 73 -5.54 0.49 22.78
C PHE A 73 -7.05 0.31 22.86
N GLN A 74 -7.81 1.37 23.23
CA GLN A 74 -9.25 1.31 23.38
C GLN A 74 -10.01 1.63 22.10
N TYR A 75 -9.53 2.61 21.32
CA TYR A 75 -10.30 3.20 20.22
C TYR A 75 -9.62 3.03 18.84
N GLY A 76 -8.45 2.42 18.79
CA GLY A 76 -7.71 2.27 17.52
C GLY A 76 -7.29 3.61 16.90
N THR A 77 -7.07 4.64 17.73
CA THR A 77 -6.71 6.00 17.29
C THR A 77 -5.28 6.06 16.76
N SER A 78 -5.09 5.45 15.59
CA SER A 78 -3.81 5.40 14.91
C SER A 78 -3.98 5.40 13.39
N ALA A 79 -3.00 5.96 12.72
CA ALA A 79 -2.85 5.89 11.27
C ALA A 79 -1.49 5.27 10.93
N PHE A 80 -1.41 4.61 9.78
CA PHE A 80 -0.17 4.04 9.30
C PHE A 80 -0.04 4.16 7.78
N GLU A 81 1.17 3.97 7.30
CA GLU A 81 1.43 3.95 5.86
C GLU A 81 2.30 2.75 5.48
N GLY A 82 2.40 2.48 4.20
CA GLY A 82 3.26 1.43 3.66
C GLY A 82 3.79 1.82 2.31
N MET A 83 5.10 1.94 2.22
CA MET A 83 5.84 2.14 0.97
C MET A 83 7.04 1.23 0.93
N LYS A 84 7.78 1.23 -0.16
CA LYS A 84 8.94 0.38 -0.34
C LYS A 84 10.13 1.17 -0.87
N ALA A 85 11.32 0.81 -0.40
CA ALA A 85 12.55 1.22 -1.04
C ALA A 85 13.14 0.06 -1.88
N TYR A 86 13.70 0.42 -3.02
CA TYR A 86 14.33 -0.48 -3.97
C TYR A 86 15.76 -0.03 -4.24
N VAL A 87 16.60 -0.95 -4.70
CA VAL A 87 17.93 -0.60 -5.20
C VAL A 87 17.88 -0.54 -6.72
N GLY A 88 18.29 0.60 -7.27
CA GLY A 88 18.39 0.80 -8.71
C GLY A 88 19.63 0.12 -9.33
N PRO A 89 19.75 0.17 -10.67
CA PRO A 89 20.94 -0.33 -11.37
C PRO A 89 22.23 0.39 -10.96
N ASP A 90 22.13 1.62 -10.46
CA ASP A 90 23.21 2.44 -9.93
C ASP A 90 23.62 2.06 -8.50
N GLY A 91 22.94 1.09 -7.89
CA GLY A 91 23.16 0.67 -6.50
C GLY A 91 22.58 1.62 -5.44
N GLU A 92 21.82 2.65 -5.87
CA GLU A 92 21.27 3.65 -4.94
C GLU A 92 19.83 3.35 -4.53
N PRO A 93 19.48 3.60 -3.25
CA PRO A 93 18.14 3.45 -2.73
C PRO A 93 17.18 4.47 -3.35
N ARG A 94 15.98 4.01 -3.70
CA ARG A 94 14.92 4.85 -4.26
C ARG A 94 13.54 4.46 -3.77
N LEU A 95 12.65 5.43 -3.71
CA LEU A 95 11.25 5.30 -3.32
C LEU A 95 10.37 5.49 -4.56
N PHE A 96 9.21 4.84 -4.57
CA PHE A 96 8.24 4.98 -5.65
C PHE A 96 7.10 5.90 -5.24
N ARG A 97 6.98 7.08 -5.87
CA ARG A 97 5.94 8.10 -5.63
C ARG A 97 5.68 8.38 -4.14
N PRO A 98 6.72 8.59 -3.32
CA PRO A 98 6.58 8.65 -1.87
C PRO A 98 5.69 9.81 -1.42
N GLU A 99 5.61 10.91 -2.16
CA GLU A 99 4.79 12.08 -1.87
C GLU A 99 3.31 11.70 -1.72
N MET A 100 2.81 10.79 -2.57
CA MET A 100 1.42 10.32 -2.50
C MET A 100 1.17 9.51 -1.22
N ASN A 101 2.13 8.69 -0.81
CA ASN A 101 2.04 7.94 0.43
C ASN A 101 2.00 8.88 1.64
N ILE A 102 2.90 9.87 1.69
CA ILE A 102 2.99 10.80 2.82
C ILE A 102 1.75 11.72 2.87
N ALA A 103 1.27 12.21 1.73
CA ALA A 103 0.02 12.98 1.68
C ALA A 103 -1.19 12.16 2.18
N ARG A 104 -1.29 10.88 1.80
CA ARG A 104 -2.31 9.97 2.29
C ARG A 104 -2.17 9.69 3.80
N PHE A 105 -0.94 9.56 4.30
CA PHE A 105 -0.67 9.40 5.73
C PHE A 105 -1.11 10.63 6.53
N ALA A 106 -0.77 11.84 6.07
CA ALA A 106 -1.20 13.09 6.71
C ALA A 106 -2.73 13.23 6.72
N ARG A 107 -3.40 12.89 5.60
CA ARG A 107 -4.87 12.87 5.53
C ARG A 107 -5.48 11.85 6.50
N SER A 108 -4.89 10.67 6.62
CA SER A 108 -5.35 9.64 7.56
C SER A 108 -5.15 10.06 9.01
N ALA A 109 -4.03 10.69 9.34
CA ALA A 109 -3.75 11.26 10.66
C ALA A 109 -4.76 12.36 11.02
N ALA A 110 -5.05 13.27 10.09
CA ALA A 110 -6.05 14.33 10.28
C ALA A 110 -7.46 13.76 10.52
N ARG A 111 -7.85 12.67 9.81
CA ARG A 111 -9.15 11.99 10.02
C ARG A 111 -9.31 11.44 11.43
N MET A 112 -8.20 11.06 12.06
CA MET A 112 -8.15 10.55 13.44
C MET A 112 -7.86 11.64 14.48
N SER A 113 -7.89 12.93 14.08
CA SER A 113 -7.56 14.07 14.94
C SER A 113 -6.18 13.96 15.61
N LEU A 114 -5.23 13.31 14.92
CA LEU A 114 -3.84 13.22 15.36
C LEU A 114 -3.09 14.52 15.07
N PRO A 115 -2.01 14.83 15.80
CA PRO A 115 -1.25 16.04 15.57
C PRO A 115 -0.75 16.17 14.14
N PRO A 116 -0.83 17.37 13.54
CA PRO A 116 -0.34 17.61 12.20
C PRO A 116 1.19 17.57 12.17
N PHE A 117 1.73 17.17 11.04
CA PHE A 117 3.16 17.22 10.73
C PHE A 117 3.36 17.72 9.29
N ASN A 118 4.53 18.26 8.99
CA ASN A 118 4.89 18.65 7.63
C ASN A 118 5.22 17.39 6.81
N PRO A 119 4.48 17.09 5.72
CA PRO A 119 4.72 15.93 4.87
C PRO A 119 6.13 15.91 4.25
N ASP A 120 6.64 17.05 3.79
CA ASP A 120 7.96 17.13 3.15
C ASP A 120 9.09 16.85 4.15
N GLU A 121 8.95 17.33 5.38
CA GLU A 121 9.93 17.05 6.44
C GLU A 121 9.91 15.57 6.84
N LEU A 122 8.73 14.95 6.94
CA LEU A 122 8.65 13.51 7.19
C LEU A 122 9.26 12.70 6.04
N LEU A 123 9.08 13.11 4.80
CA LEU A 123 9.72 12.44 3.66
C LEU A 123 11.25 12.52 3.71
N LYS A 124 11.81 13.68 4.05
CA LYS A 124 13.26 13.84 4.28
C LYS A 124 13.76 12.90 5.38
N LEU A 125 13.04 12.81 6.48
CA LEU A 125 13.36 11.90 7.60
C LEU A 125 13.31 10.43 7.19
N ILE A 126 12.33 10.03 6.38
CA ILE A 126 12.23 8.66 5.85
C ILE A 126 13.40 8.37 4.90
N LYS A 127 13.75 9.31 4.00
CA LYS A 127 14.92 9.17 3.11
C LYS A 127 16.20 8.97 3.94
N ALA A 128 16.40 9.77 5.00
CA ALA A 128 17.54 9.63 5.91
C ALA A 128 17.58 8.25 6.59
N LEU A 129 16.44 7.75 7.07
CA LEU A 129 16.37 6.39 7.65
C LEU A 129 16.73 5.32 6.60
N VAL A 130 16.21 5.43 5.37
CA VAL A 130 16.52 4.47 4.29
C VAL A 130 17.98 4.50 3.91
N ALA A 131 18.63 5.67 3.92
CA ALA A 131 20.07 5.80 3.68
C ALA A 131 20.89 5.08 4.77
N VAL A 132 20.53 5.23 6.04
CA VAL A 132 21.14 4.48 7.17
C VAL A 132 20.94 2.97 7.02
N GLU A 133 19.77 2.56 6.56
CA GLU A 133 19.38 1.15 6.42
C GLU A 133 19.67 0.54 5.02
N LYS A 134 20.44 1.22 4.17
CA LYS A 134 20.75 0.81 2.79
C LYS A 134 21.18 -0.66 2.68
N ARG A 135 21.98 -1.17 3.62
CA ARG A 135 22.44 -2.57 3.62
C ARG A 135 21.32 -3.61 3.76
N TRP A 136 20.13 -3.19 4.25
CA TRP A 136 18.96 -4.04 4.42
C TRP A 136 18.07 -4.12 3.19
N ILE A 137 18.34 -3.36 2.13
CA ILE A 137 17.57 -3.41 0.89
C ILE A 137 18.07 -4.60 0.07
N PRO A 138 17.28 -5.70 -0.06
CA PRO A 138 17.76 -6.86 -0.81
C PRO A 138 17.79 -6.53 -2.31
N ALA A 139 18.83 -7.00 -2.99
CA ALA A 139 18.92 -6.89 -4.44
C ALA A 139 18.05 -7.93 -5.15
N GLY A 140 17.56 -7.59 -6.34
CA GLY A 140 16.83 -8.49 -7.22
C GLY A 140 15.36 -8.16 -7.40
N LYS A 141 14.79 -8.65 -8.51
CA LYS A 141 13.38 -8.40 -8.87
C LYS A 141 12.43 -9.03 -7.84
N GLY A 142 11.48 -8.22 -7.37
CA GLY A 142 10.50 -8.64 -6.35
C GLY A 142 10.97 -8.48 -4.91
N TYR A 143 12.23 -8.10 -4.68
CA TYR A 143 12.78 -7.77 -3.36
C TYR A 143 12.71 -6.27 -3.08
N SER A 144 12.60 -5.89 -1.81
CA SER A 144 12.50 -4.49 -1.39
C SER A 144 12.67 -4.35 0.10
N LEU A 145 12.88 -3.12 0.56
CA LEU A 145 12.75 -2.75 1.97
C LEU A 145 11.36 -2.16 2.19
N TYR A 146 10.51 -2.81 2.98
CA TYR A 146 9.21 -2.28 3.35
C TYR A 146 9.37 -1.24 4.46
N ILE A 147 8.74 -0.09 4.29
CA ILE A 147 8.79 1.06 5.20
C ILE A 147 7.40 1.28 5.77
N ARG A 148 7.30 1.31 7.10
CA ARG A 148 6.05 1.43 7.85
C ARG A 148 6.05 2.67 8.75
N PRO A 149 5.65 3.85 8.27
CA PRO A 149 5.30 4.98 9.12
C PRO A 149 4.06 4.67 9.95
N MET A 150 4.08 5.07 11.22
CA MET A 150 2.94 4.99 12.13
C MET A 150 2.84 6.24 12.98
N ILE A 151 1.61 6.64 13.30
CA ILE A 151 1.31 7.68 14.28
C ILE A 151 0.16 7.21 15.16
N VAL A 152 0.29 7.34 16.46
CA VAL A 152 -0.71 6.90 17.45
C VAL A 152 -0.97 7.96 18.49
N ALA A 153 -2.23 8.05 18.91
CA ALA A 153 -2.59 8.86 20.07
C ALA A 153 -2.33 8.09 21.37
N ILE A 154 -1.77 8.78 22.37
CA ILE A 154 -1.37 8.18 23.65
C ILE A 154 -2.08 8.77 24.88
N GLY A 155 -3.05 9.68 24.71
CA GLY A 155 -3.92 10.15 25.81
C GLY A 155 -5.25 9.41 25.85
N LEU A 156 -6.05 9.63 26.90
CA LEU A 156 -7.25 8.82 27.18
C LEU A 156 -8.41 9.03 26.21
N LEU A 157 -8.67 10.25 25.77
CA LEU A 157 -9.80 10.56 24.86
C LEU A 157 -9.29 11.19 23.56
N THR A 158 -9.55 12.48 23.34
CA THR A 158 -8.92 13.23 22.26
C THR A 158 -7.49 13.53 22.67
N SER A 159 -6.56 12.72 22.23
CA SER A 159 -5.18 12.86 22.66
C SER A 159 -4.51 13.98 21.90
N ASN A 160 -4.10 15.00 22.64
CA ASN A 160 -3.16 16.01 22.13
C ASN A 160 -1.71 15.53 22.19
N THR A 161 -1.46 14.30 22.62
CA THR A 161 -0.15 13.67 22.68
C THR A 161 -0.09 12.49 21.72
N ALA A 162 1.02 12.33 21.01
CA ALA A 162 1.18 11.29 20.02
C ALA A 162 2.62 10.81 19.93
N LEU A 163 2.79 9.59 19.44
CA LEU A 163 4.07 9.06 18.98
C LEU A 163 4.02 8.83 17.48
N LEU A 164 5.08 9.22 16.79
CA LEU A 164 5.33 8.90 15.40
C LEU A 164 6.61 8.07 15.32
N TRP A 165 6.56 6.97 14.58
CA TRP A 165 7.76 6.20 14.28
C TRP A 165 7.70 5.63 12.87
N VAL A 166 8.86 5.33 12.33
CA VAL A 166 9.01 4.60 11.08
C VAL A 166 9.92 3.40 11.31
N MET A 167 9.45 2.22 10.96
CA MET A 167 10.22 0.99 10.99
C MET A 167 10.36 0.42 9.59
N CYS A 168 11.45 -0.31 9.37
CA CYS A 168 11.76 -0.94 8.09
C CYS A 168 11.94 -2.44 8.25
N ALA A 169 11.54 -3.20 7.20
CA ALA A 169 11.66 -4.64 7.15
C ALA A 169 12.05 -5.10 5.74
N PRO A 170 13.15 -5.84 5.55
CA PRO A 170 13.48 -6.42 4.26
C PRO A 170 12.43 -7.47 3.88
N THR A 171 12.02 -7.48 2.63
CA THR A 171 10.99 -8.40 2.16
C THR A 171 11.32 -8.94 0.78
N GLY A 172 11.05 -10.22 0.60
CA GLY A 172 11.03 -10.89 -0.70
C GLY A 172 9.66 -10.83 -1.37
N PRO A 173 9.45 -11.62 -2.42
CA PRO A 173 8.14 -11.76 -3.04
C PRO A 173 7.06 -12.11 -2.01
N TYR A 174 5.96 -11.36 -2.02
CA TYR A 174 4.90 -11.49 -1.01
C TYR A 174 4.24 -12.87 -1.00
N LEU A 175 4.06 -13.48 -2.17
CA LEU A 175 3.49 -14.82 -2.32
C LEU A 175 4.58 -15.83 -2.65
N LYS A 176 4.63 -16.93 -1.91
CA LYS A 176 5.44 -18.09 -2.22
C LYS A 176 4.86 -18.79 -3.45
N GLY A 177 5.66 -19.01 -4.48
CA GLY A 177 5.21 -19.69 -5.70
C GLY A 177 4.93 -18.76 -6.88
N GLY A 178 5.24 -17.47 -6.76
CA GLY A 178 5.16 -16.52 -7.88
C GLY A 178 3.77 -15.91 -8.07
N SER A 179 3.34 -15.78 -9.32
CA SER A 179 2.09 -15.10 -9.71
C SER A 179 0.85 -16.00 -9.74
N GLN A 180 0.76 -17.01 -8.85
CA GLN A 180 -0.43 -17.85 -8.79
C GLN A 180 -1.70 -17.00 -8.54
N ALA A 181 -2.76 -17.27 -9.30
CA ALA A 181 -4.00 -16.53 -9.18
C ALA A 181 -4.70 -16.80 -7.84
N LEU A 182 -5.19 -15.74 -7.19
CA LEU A 182 -5.90 -15.84 -5.91
C LEU A 182 -7.31 -16.39 -6.08
N SER A 183 -7.76 -17.13 -5.07
CA SER A 183 -9.15 -17.50 -4.84
C SER A 183 -9.74 -16.61 -3.75
N LEU A 184 -10.81 -15.89 -4.03
CA LEU A 184 -11.44 -14.92 -3.13
C LEU A 184 -12.81 -15.38 -2.68
N LEU A 185 -13.17 -15.15 -1.40
CA LEU A 185 -14.53 -15.29 -0.92
C LEU A 185 -15.24 -13.94 -0.92
N ALA A 186 -16.32 -13.80 -1.69
CA ALA A 186 -17.14 -12.60 -1.70
C ALA A 186 -17.94 -12.46 -0.40
N MET A 187 -17.76 -11.34 0.31
CA MET A 187 -18.37 -11.06 1.60
C MET A 187 -19.63 -10.18 1.40
N ARG A 188 -20.83 -10.75 1.61
CA ARG A 188 -22.10 -10.03 1.51
C ARG A 188 -22.59 -9.49 2.86
N ASP A 189 -22.43 -10.30 3.91
CA ASP A 189 -23.00 -10.01 5.23
C ASP A 189 -22.09 -9.13 6.10
N THR A 190 -20.85 -8.96 5.69
CA THR A 190 -19.88 -8.11 6.38
C THR A 190 -19.29 -7.11 5.42
N VAL A 191 -19.47 -5.83 5.71
CA VAL A 191 -18.89 -4.75 4.91
C VAL A 191 -17.58 -4.27 5.55
N ARG A 192 -16.57 -4.02 4.71
CA ARG A 192 -15.31 -3.43 5.14
C ARG A 192 -15.43 -1.93 5.37
N ALA A 193 -16.20 -1.24 4.53
CA ALA A 193 -16.34 0.21 4.51
C ALA A 193 -17.70 0.61 3.94
N TRP A 194 -18.12 1.83 4.26
CA TRP A 194 -19.39 2.43 3.83
C TRP A 194 -19.21 3.93 3.57
N PRO A 195 -20.08 4.57 2.79
CA PRO A 195 -20.02 6.01 2.55
C PRO A 195 -20.06 6.82 3.85
N GLY A 196 -19.14 7.79 3.99
CA GLY A 196 -19.00 8.58 5.22
C GLY A 196 -18.22 7.91 6.35
N GLY A 197 -17.83 6.64 6.20
CA GLY A 197 -16.95 5.91 7.11
C GLY A 197 -15.48 6.32 6.99
N THR A 198 -14.60 5.35 7.25
CA THR A 198 -13.14 5.54 7.22
C THR A 198 -12.43 4.74 6.13
N GLY A 199 -13.19 4.14 5.19
CA GLY A 199 -12.66 3.23 4.16
C GLY A 199 -11.53 3.79 3.29
N GLU A 200 -11.60 5.09 2.99
CA GLU A 200 -10.60 5.80 2.17
C GLU A 200 -9.34 6.22 2.96
N TYR A 201 -9.33 6.03 4.27
CA TYR A 201 -8.21 6.39 5.14
C TYR A 201 -7.43 5.16 5.58
N LYS A 202 -6.12 5.31 5.77
CA LYS A 202 -5.25 4.21 6.21
C LYS A 202 -5.11 4.24 7.73
N VAL A 203 -6.20 3.91 8.43
CA VAL A 203 -6.35 3.95 9.88
C VAL A 203 -6.54 2.55 10.45
N ALA A 204 -5.98 2.28 11.64
CA ALA A 204 -5.96 0.92 12.21
C ALA A 204 -7.36 0.35 12.46
N CYS A 205 -8.34 1.17 12.82
CA CYS A 205 -9.71 0.73 13.10
C CYS A 205 -10.41 0.09 11.89
N ASN A 206 -9.95 0.32 10.65
CA ASN A 206 -10.48 -0.36 9.47
C ASN A 206 -10.07 -1.84 9.39
N TYR A 207 -8.98 -2.24 10.05
CA TYR A 207 -8.39 -3.58 9.86
C TYR A 207 -8.84 -4.58 10.93
N GLY A 208 -9.12 -4.13 12.14
CA GLY A 208 -9.62 -5.01 13.20
C GLY A 208 -10.88 -5.79 12.81
N PRO A 209 -11.94 -5.14 12.30
CA PRO A 209 -13.16 -5.82 11.87
C PRO A 209 -12.98 -6.82 10.71
N THR A 210 -11.89 -6.73 9.95
CA THR A 210 -11.63 -7.63 8.80
C THR A 210 -10.99 -8.95 9.19
N ILE A 211 -10.46 -9.09 10.41
CA ILE A 211 -9.70 -10.28 10.85
C ILE A 211 -10.56 -11.53 10.79
N ASN A 212 -11.73 -11.51 11.44
CA ASN A 212 -12.62 -12.68 11.48
C ASN A 212 -13.17 -13.07 10.08
N PRO A 213 -13.65 -12.15 9.23
CA PRO A 213 -14.05 -12.48 7.87
C PRO A 213 -12.93 -13.07 7.01
N VAL A 214 -11.71 -12.58 7.15
CA VAL A 214 -10.54 -13.14 6.44
C VAL A 214 -10.26 -14.55 6.94
N GLN A 215 -10.27 -14.79 8.26
CA GLN A 215 -10.09 -16.14 8.80
C GLN A 215 -11.18 -17.09 8.29
N ALA A 216 -12.45 -16.66 8.26
CA ALA A 216 -13.54 -17.48 7.72
C ALA A 216 -13.39 -17.81 6.23
N ALA A 217 -12.76 -16.93 5.45
CA ALA A 217 -12.42 -17.21 4.06
C ALA A 217 -11.30 -18.27 3.96
N LEU A 218 -10.24 -18.12 4.76
CA LEU A 218 -9.13 -19.08 4.83
C LEU A 218 -9.61 -20.49 5.26
N ASP A 219 -10.48 -20.57 6.26
CA ASP A 219 -11.05 -21.84 6.75
C ASP A 219 -11.87 -22.57 5.69
N LYS A 220 -12.39 -21.84 4.70
CA LYS A 220 -13.11 -22.38 3.53
C LYS A 220 -12.21 -22.65 2.33
N GLY A 221 -10.89 -22.45 2.45
CA GLY A 221 -9.92 -22.72 1.40
C GLY A 221 -9.72 -21.57 0.40
N TYR A 222 -10.22 -20.38 0.67
CA TYR A 222 -9.94 -19.19 -0.13
C TYR A 222 -8.69 -18.47 0.41
N ASP A 223 -7.99 -17.75 -0.45
CA ASP A 223 -6.77 -17.03 -0.06
C ASP A 223 -7.06 -15.69 0.62
N GLN A 224 -8.22 -15.06 0.29
CA GLN A 224 -8.58 -13.74 0.78
C GLN A 224 -10.07 -13.46 0.58
N THR A 225 -10.56 -12.32 1.06
CA THR A 225 -11.93 -11.83 0.88
C THR A 225 -12.04 -10.91 -0.34
N LEU A 226 -13.19 -10.94 -1.04
CA LEU A 226 -13.65 -9.88 -1.93
C LEU A 226 -14.74 -9.09 -1.20
N TRP A 227 -14.46 -7.83 -0.90
CA TRP A 227 -15.40 -6.99 -0.15
C TRP A 227 -16.49 -6.43 -1.05
N LEU A 228 -17.73 -6.62 -0.63
CA LEU A 228 -18.90 -6.08 -1.29
C LEU A 228 -19.58 -5.01 -0.42
N LEU A 229 -20.23 -4.04 -1.06
CA LEU A 229 -21.21 -3.14 -0.46
C LEU A 229 -22.53 -3.30 -1.22
N GLY A 230 -23.46 -4.10 -0.65
CA GLY A 230 -24.55 -4.67 -1.42
C GLY A 230 -24.03 -5.61 -2.52
N ASP A 231 -24.31 -5.29 -3.79
CA ASP A 231 -23.76 -6.02 -4.95
C ASP A 231 -22.47 -5.39 -5.52
N LYS A 232 -22.08 -4.21 -5.01
CA LYS A 232 -20.91 -3.48 -5.51
C LYS A 232 -19.61 -4.10 -5.02
N ILE A 233 -18.71 -4.39 -5.96
CA ILE A 233 -17.33 -4.81 -5.68
C ILE A 233 -16.55 -3.57 -5.22
N THR A 234 -15.82 -3.67 -4.11
CA THR A 234 -15.03 -2.57 -3.57
C THR A 234 -13.54 -2.89 -3.56
N GLU A 235 -13.07 -3.81 -2.75
CA GLU A 235 -11.65 -4.18 -2.62
C GLU A 235 -11.47 -5.69 -2.45
N ALA A 236 -10.29 -6.21 -2.79
CA ALA A 236 -9.87 -7.59 -2.50
C ALA A 236 -8.93 -7.59 -1.29
N GLY A 237 -9.41 -8.05 -0.14
CA GLY A 237 -8.64 -8.00 1.11
C GLY A 237 -8.22 -6.57 1.46
N VAL A 238 -6.92 -6.28 1.31
CA VAL A 238 -6.31 -4.95 1.56
C VAL A 238 -5.80 -4.30 0.27
N MET A 239 -6.32 -4.70 -0.88
CA MET A 239 -5.85 -4.33 -2.22
C MET A 239 -7.00 -3.75 -3.05
N ASN A 240 -6.69 -2.79 -3.92
CA ASN A 240 -7.65 -2.34 -4.93
C ASN A 240 -7.81 -3.39 -6.02
N VAL A 241 -8.92 -3.33 -6.77
CA VAL A 241 -9.30 -4.32 -7.79
C VAL A 241 -9.39 -3.67 -9.15
N PHE A 242 -8.97 -4.40 -10.19
CA PHE A 242 -9.15 -4.07 -11.59
C PHE A 242 -9.81 -5.23 -12.34
N ILE A 243 -10.64 -4.89 -13.31
CA ILE A 243 -11.24 -5.81 -14.27
C ILE A 243 -10.87 -5.36 -15.68
N VAL A 244 -10.50 -6.32 -16.51
CA VAL A 244 -10.12 -6.13 -17.92
C VAL A 244 -11.19 -6.73 -18.79
N LEU A 245 -11.81 -5.93 -19.65
CA LEU A 245 -12.90 -6.37 -20.52
C LEU A 245 -12.57 -6.14 -21.99
N LYS A 246 -12.99 -7.09 -22.81
CA LYS A 246 -12.99 -6.93 -24.27
C LYS A 246 -14.13 -5.96 -24.66
N ARG A 247 -13.83 -5.05 -25.59
CA ARG A 247 -14.78 -4.11 -26.20
C ARG A 247 -15.15 -4.59 -27.61
N ASP A 248 -16.31 -4.15 -28.07
CA ASP A 248 -16.81 -4.47 -29.41
C ASP A 248 -15.98 -3.83 -30.54
N ASP A 249 -15.34 -2.69 -30.24
CA ASP A 249 -14.44 -1.97 -31.17
C ASP A 249 -13.02 -2.56 -31.23
N GLY A 250 -12.76 -3.66 -30.52
CA GLY A 250 -11.44 -4.31 -30.42
C GLY A 250 -10.51 -3.71 -29.37
N GLY A 251 -10.91 -2.63 -28.69
CA GLY A 251 -10.21 -2.07 -27.55
C GLY A 251 -10.41 -2.88 -26.27
N ILE A 252 -9.80 -2.43 -25.19
CA ILE A 252 -9.83 -3.07 -23.88
C ILE A 252 -10.23 -2.04 -22.82
N ASP A 253 -11.30 -2.29 -22.08
CA ASP A 253 -11.64 -1.53 -20.89
C ASP A 253 -10.80 -2.05 -19.72
N LEU A 254 -10.18 -1.12 -18.98
CA LEU A 254 -9.50 -1.37 -17.71
C LEU A 254 -10.24 -0.60 -16.62
N ILE A 255 -11.08 -1.29 -15.86
CA ILE A 255 -12.01 -0.66 -14.92
C ILE A 255 -11.66 -0.97 -13.47
N THR A 256 -11.86 0.02 -12.60
CA THR A 256 -11.65 -0.08 -11.14
C THR A 256 -12.75 0.69 -10.42
N PRO A 257 -13.12 0.33 -9.16
CA PRO A 257 -14.09 1.10 -8.39
C PRO A 257 -13.68 2.56 -8.21
N PRO A 258 -14.67 3.50 -8.18
CA PRO A 258 -14.41 4.93 -8.00
C PRO A 258 -13.99 5.23 -6.57
N LEU A 259 -13.34 6.39 -6.36
CA LEU A 259 -12.99 6.91 -5.05
C LEU A 259 -14.21 7.58 -4.39
N ASP A 260 -15.16 6.77 -3.95
CA ASP A 260 -16.42 7.18 -3.33
C ASP A 260 -16.41 7.16 -1.79
N GLY A 261 -15.22 7.03 -1.18
CA GLY A 261 -15.03 6.94 0.26
C GLY A 261 -15.04 5.50 0.81
N THR A 262 -15.33 4.50 -0.01
CA THR A 262 -15.39 3.09 0.42
C THR A 262 -14.09 2.33 0.20
N ILE A 263 -13.22 2.82 -0.70
CA ILE A 263 -11.95 2.19 -1.04
C ILE A 263 -10.76 3.09 -0.70
N LEU A 264 -9.61 2.47 -0.42
CA LEU A 264 -8.37 3.22 -0.24
C LEU A 264 -7.88 3.77 -1.60
N PRO A 265 -7.55 5.09 -1.71
CA PRO A 265 -6.90 5.63 -2.90
C PRO A 265 -5.46 5.10 -2.98
N GLY A 266 -5.30 3.98 -3.68
CA GLY A 266 -4.03 3.27 -3.80
C GLY A 266 -3.06 3.98 -4.72
N VAL A 267 -1.78 4.12 -4.30
CA VAL A 267 -0.72 4.68 -5.15
C VAL A 267 -0.50 3.79 -6.38
N THR A 268 -0.48 2.47 -6.20
CA THR A 268 -0.37 1.52 -7.32
C THR A 268 -1.58 1.61 -8.25
N ARG A 269 -2.81 1.76 -7.70
CA ARG A 269 -4.04 1.94 -8.48
C ARG A 269 -3.96 3.18 -9.36
N ASP A 270 -3.58 4.31 -8.79
CA ASP A 270 -3.42 5.58 -9.52
C ASP A 270 -2.36 5.48 -10.61
N SER A 271 -1.23 4.82 -10.30
CA SER A 271 -0.15 4.60 -11.26
C SER A 271 -0.58 3.74 -12.45
N ILE A 272 -1.40 2.71 -12.21
CA ILE A 272 -1.95 1.86 -13.28
C ILE A 272 -2.87 2.67 -14.20
N LEU A 273 -3.77 3.48 -13.64
CA LEU A 273 -4.66 4.34 -14.43
C LEU A 273 -3.87 5.30 -15.31
N ALA A 274 -2.83 5.94 -14.76
CA ALA A 274 -1.98 6.87 -15.49
C ALA A 274 -1.17 6.18 -16.62
N LEU A 275 -0.57 5.02 -16.34
CA LEU A 275 0.19 4.26 -17.34
C LEU A 275 -0.71 3.73 -18.46
N ALA A 276 -1.89 3.22 -18.11
CA ALA A 276 -2.85 2.72 -19.09
C ALA A 276 -3.40 3.85 -19.97
N ALA A 277 -3.69 5.02 -19.39
CA ALA A 277 -4.15 6.19 -20.15
C ALA A 277 -3.09 6.71 -21.12
N ALA A 278 -1.81 6.58 -20.79
CA ALA A 278 -0.71 7.00 -21.65
C ALA A 278 -0.39 6.00 -22.77
N HIS A 279 -0.86 4.76 -22.68
CA HIS A 279 -0.66 3.73 -23.72
C HIS A 279 -1.82 3.80 -24.77
N PRO A 280 -1.59 3.63 -26.09
CA PRO A 280 -0.30 3.31 -26.74
C PRO A 280 0.54 4.53 -27.10
N ALA A 281 0.03 5.75 -27.00
CA ALA A 281 0.68 6.97 -27.51
C ALA A 281 2.13 7.15 -27.04
N ARG A 282 2.44 6.73 -25.79
CA ARG A 282 3.79 6.78 -25.20
C ARG A 282 4.43 5.40 -25.09
N MET A 283 3.82 4.35 -25.64
CA MET A 283 4.30 2.95 -25.60
C MET A 283 4.70 2.50 -24.18
N THR A 284 3.88 2.85 -23.20
CA THR A 284 4.21 2.72 -21.77
C THR A 284 4.25 1.28 -21.25
N LEU A 285 3.51 0.37 -21.91
CA LEU A 285 3.31 -1.00 -21.41
C LEU A 285 4.06 -2.01 -22.29
N PRO A 286 5.09 -2.69 -21.76
CA PRO A 286 5.83 -3.70 -22.49
C PRO A 286 4.97 -4.93 -22.76
N GLY A 287 5.24 -5.64 -23.87
CA GLY A 287 4.55 -6.88 -24.23
C GLY A 287 3.14 -6.71 -24.82
N LEU A 288 2.54 -5.52 -24.75
CA LEU A 288 1.31 -5.21 -25.48
C LEU A 288 1.62 -4.68 -26.87
N ALA A 289 0.77 -5.05 -27.84
CA ALA A 289 0.91 -4.50 -29.18
C ALA A 289 0.76 -2.97 -29.17
N PRO A 290 1.56 -2.21 -29.94
CA PRO A 290 1.44 -0.75 -29.99
C PRO A 290 0.06 -0.23 -30.43
N THR A 291 -0.73 -1.10 -31.06
CA THR A 291 -2.11 -0.83 -31.50
C THR A 291 -3.16 -1.16 -30.43
N THR A 292 -2.77 -1.73 -29.29
CA THR A 292 -3.71 -2.06 -28.23
C THR A 292 -4.24 -0.77 -27.59
N LEU A 293 -5.53 -0.50 -27.74
CA LEU A 293 -6.21 0.63 -27.12
C LEU A 293 -6.71 0.22 -25.73
N LEU A 294 -6.17 0.86 -24.69
CA LEU A 294 -6.66 0.72 -23.33
C LEU A 294 -7.56 1.91 -22.97
N HIS A 295 -8.69 1.61 -22.36
CA HIS A 295 -9.67 2.59 -21.87
C HIS A 295 -9.76 2.48 -20.33
N PRO A 296 -8.83 3.10 -19.58
CA PRO A 296 -8.90 3.09 -18.13
C PRO A 296 -10.06 3.95 -17.65
N SER A 297 -10.83 3.44 -16.70
CA SER A 297 -11.97 4.17 -16.15
C SER A 297 -12.26 3.78 -14.70
N GLU A 298 -12.80 4.73 -13.98
CA GLU A 298 -13.29 4.56 -12.61
C GLU A 298 -14.81 4.50 -12.63
N ARG A 299 -15.36 3.35 -12.28
CA ARG A 299 -16.82 3.18 -12.18
C ARG A 299 -17.20 2.07 -11.21
N THR A 300 -18.40 2.14 -10.70
CA THR A 300 -19.00 1.04 -9.94
C THR A 300 -19.04 -0.24 -10.79
N MET A 301 -18.66 -1.34 -10.17
CA MET A 301 -18.71 -2.70 -10.72
C MET A 301 -19.49 -3.57 -9.74
N THR A 302 -20.34 -4.46 -10.26
CA THR A 302 -21.16 -5.35 -9.43
C THR A 302 -20.85 -6.81 -9.71
N MET A 303 -21.22 -7.70 -8.77
CA MET A 303 -21.12 -9.14 -8.99
C MET A 303 -22.06 -9.59 -10.12
N THR A 304 -23.22 -8.97 -10.24
CA THR A 304 -24.16 -9.21 -11.35
C THR A 304 -23.53 -8.89 -12.70
N GLU A 305 -22.89 -7.73 -12.85
CA GLU A 305 -22.16 -7.37 -14.09
C GLU A 305 -20.99 -8.30 -14.35
N LEU A 306 -20.20 -8.66 -13.32
CA LEU A 306 -19.07 -9.58 -13.45
C LEU A 306 -19.52 -10.93 -14.05
N GLN A 307 -20.63 -11.49 -13.54
CA GLN A 307 -21.18 -12.75 -14.04
C GLN A 307 -21.69 -12.62 -15.48
N ALA A 308 -22.30 -11.49 -15.83
CA ALA A 308 -22.73 -11.22 -17.19
C ALA A 308 -21.56 -11.13 -18.16
N TRP A 309 -20.50 -10.36 -17.82
CA TRP A 309 -19.29 -10.26 -18.66
C TRP A 309 -18.57 -11.59 -18.84
N LEU A 310 -18.56 -12.43 -17.80
CA LEU A 310 -18.01 -13.78 -17.88
C LEU A 310 -18.84 -14.66 -18.83
N ALA A 311 -20.17 -14.64 -18.72
CA ALA A 311 -21.08 -15.40 -19.58
C ALA A 311 -21.02 -14.95 -21.05
N GLU A 312 -20.81 -13.65 -21.29
CA GLU A 312 -20.64 -13.05 -22.62
C GLU A 312 -19.24 -13.31 -23.22
N GLY A 313 -18.30 -13.89 -22.45
CA GLY A 313 -16.90 -14.07 -22.88
C GLY A 313 -16.13 -12.76 -23.04
N ARG A 314 -16.57 -11.69 -22.39
CA ARG A 314 -15.94 -10.36 -22.41
C ARG A 314 -14.91 -10.16 -21.30
N LEU A 315 -15.03 -10.89 -20.18
CA LEU A 315 -14.07 -10.82 -19.10
C LEU A 315 -12.74 -11.45 -19.54
N LEU A 316 -11.68 -10.65 -19.60
CA LEU A 316 -10.34 -11.09 -20.00
C LEU A 316 -9.45 -11.39 -18.80
N GLU A 317 -9.40 -10.48 -17.82
CA GLU A 317 -8.56 -10.61 -16.62
C GLU A 317 -9.26 -9.94 -15.42
N MET A 318 -8.96 -10.44 -14.23
CA MET A 318 -9.23 -9.74 -12.99
C MET A 318 -7.98 -9.80 -12.11
N PHE A 319 -7.59 -8.70 -11.52
CA PHE A 319 -6.43 -8.66 -10.63
C PHE A 319 -6.59 -7.63 -9.52
N SER A 320 -5.88 -7.84 -8.44
CA SER A 320 -5.75 -6.89 -7.34
C SER A 320 -4.38 -6.21 -7.35
N VAL A 321 -4.31 -5.00 -6.76
CA VAL A 321 -3.10 -4.21 -6.77
C VAL A 321 -2.83 -3.54 -5.43
N GLY A 322 -1.56 -3.41 -5.08
CA GLY A 322 -1.14 -2.74 -3.86
C GLY A 322 0.38 -2.73 -3.70
N THR A 323 0.87 -1.98 -2.72
CA THR A 323 2.32 -1.84 -2.48
C THR A 323 3.04 -3.19 -2.28
N ALA A 324 2.40 -4.15 -1.59
CA ALA A 324 3.03 -5.44 -1.28
C ALA A 324 3.15 -6.33 -2.52
N VAL A 325 2.09 -6.45 -3.32
CA VAL A 325 1.94 -7.44 -4.40
C VAL A 325 2.21 -6.87 -5.79
N VAL A 326 2.17 -5.54 -5.95
CA VAL A 326 2.20 -4.78 -7.20
C VAL A 326 0.96 -5.09 -8.05
N VAL A 327 0.93 -6.24 -8.75
CA VAL A 327 -0.23 -6.78 -9.51
C VAL A 327 -0.36 -8.26 -9.20
N GLN A 328 -1.52 -8.65 -8.66
CA GLN A 328 -1.82 -10.02 -8.25
C GLN A 328 -3.08 -10.54 -8.95
N PRO A 329 -3.00 -11.56 -9.81
CA PRO A 329 -4.14 -12.09 -10.53
C PRO A 329 -5.17 -12.74 -9.60
N ILE A 330 -6.45 -12.73 -10.01
CA ILE A 330 -7.57 -13.38 -9.34
C ILE A 330 -8.15 -14.41 -10.31
N GLY A 331 -8.22 -15.67 -9.88
CA GLY A 331 -8.65 -16.80 -10.72
C GLY A 331 -9.97 -17.44 -10.29
N ASN A 332 -10.44 -17.13 -9.07
CA ASN A 332 -11.70 -17.70 -8.58
C ASN A 332 -12.38 -16.76 -7.57
N ILE A 333 -13.72 -16.76 -7.58
CA ILE A 333 -14.53 -16.05 -6.59
C ILE A 333 -15.60 -17.00 -6.06
N GLY A 334 -15.56 -17.30 -4.77
CA GLY A 334 -16.67 -17.94 -4.06
C GLY A 334 -17.80 -16.94 -3.82
N TYR A 335 -18.97 -17.16 -4.39
CA TYR A 335 -20.12 -16.28 -4.28
C TYR A 335 -21.41 -17.08 -4.22
N ASP A 336 -22.30 -16.82 -3.25
CA ASP A 336 -23.56 -17.52 -3.02
C ASP A 336 -23.44 -19.06 -3.00
N GLY A 337 -22.37 -19.55 -2.33
CA GLY A 337 -22.11 -20.98 -2.18
C GLY A 337 -21.60 -21.70 -3.44
N LYS A 338 -21.22 -20.95 -4.47
CA LYS A 338 -20.64 -21.47 -5.71
C LYS A 338 -19.32 -20.78 -6.03
N ASP A 339 -18.43 -21.51 -6.67
CA ASP A 339 -17.21 -20.96 -7.23
C ASP A 339 -17.44 -20.44 -8.65
N ILE A 340 -16.98 -19.22 -8.90
CA ILE A 340 -16.95 -18.56 -10.20
C ILE A 340 -15.52 -18.59 -10.68
N ALA A 341 -15.20 -19.51 -11.58
CA ALA A 341 -13.89 -19.57 -12.22
C ALA A 341 -13.70 -18.38 -13.18
N LEU A 342 -12.60 -17.66 -13.02
CA LEU A 342 -12.22 -16.53 -13.88
C LEU A 342 -11.11 -16.96 -14.86
N PRO A 343 -10.89 -16.22 -15.97
CA PRO A 343 -9.79 -16.49 -16.88
C PRO A 343 -8.45 -16.49 -16.15
N THR A 344 -7.65 -17.52 -16.38
CA THR A 344 -6.30 -17.69 -15.82
C THR A 344 -5.29 -17.94 -16.94
N PHE A 345 -4.00 -17.65 -16.68
CA PHE A 345 -2.94 -17.70 -17.66
C PHE A 345 -1.75 -18.52 -17.15
N GLU A 346 -1.03 -19.15 -18.04
CA GLU A 346 0.26 -19.73 -17.73
C GLU A 346 1.21 -18.63 -17.24
N GLY A 347 1.86 -18.83 -16.08
CA GLY A 347 2.63 -17.76 -15.41
C GLY A 347 1.81 -16.84 -14.51
N GLY A 348 0.47 -17.02 -14.44
CA GLY A 348 -0.48 -16.44 -13.48
C GLY A 348 -1.12 -15.13 -13.94
N ARG A 349 -0.36 -14.15 -14.43
CA ARG A 349 -0.90 -12.86 -14.91
C ARG A 349 -1.29 -12.95 -16.37
N GLY A 350 -2.42 -12.34 -16.72
CA GLY A 350 -2.78 -12.12 -18.12
C GLY A 350 -1.92 -11.02 -18.78
N PRO A 351 -2.07 -10.82 -20.09
CA PRO A 351 -1.23 -9.89 -20.85
C PRO A 351 -1.23 -8.46 -20.30
N VAL A 352 -2.39 -7.91 -19.93
CA VAL A 352 -2.50 -6.55 -19.38
C VAL A 352 -1.90 -6.46 -17.98
N GLY A 353 -2.23 -7.39 -17.10
CA GLY A 353 -1.68 -7.45 -15.75
C GLY A 353 -0.17 -7.65 -15.74
N GLN A 354 0.38 -8.46 -16.67
CA GLN A 354 1.82 -8.68 -16.81
C GLN A 354 2.54 -7.43 -17.30
N ALA A 355 2.01 -6.77 -18.32
CA ALA A 355 2.58 -5.54 -18.86
C ALA A 355 2.64 -4.41 -17.81
N LEU A 356 1.56 -4.27 -17.03
CA LEU A 356 1.50 -3.32 -15.92
C LEU A 356 2.48 -3.66 -14.80
N TYR A 357 2.58 -4.94 -14.43
CA TYR A 357 3.55 -5.41 -13.43
C TYR A 357 4.99 -5.12 -13.85
N GLU A 358 5.36 -5.44 -15.09
CA GLU A 358 6.71 -5.20 -15.59
C GLU A 358 7.05 -3.72 -15.61
N ARG A 359 6.15 -2.88 -16.14
CA ARG A 359 6.39 -1.43 -16.20
C ARG A 359 6.51 -0.81 -14.81
N LEU A 360 5.61 -1.16 -13.89
CA LEU A 360 5.66 -0.66 -12.52
C LEU A 360 6.96 -1.06 -11.82
N THR A 361 7.38 -2.33 -11.95
CA THR A 361 8.63 -2.80 -11.33
C THR A 361 9.86 -2.14 -11.95
N ASP A 362 9.87 -1.89 -13.26
CA ASP A 362 10.96 -1.19 -13.93
C ASP A 362 11.08 0.29 -13.46
N ILE A 363 9.95 0.95 -13.21
CA ILE A 363 9.94 2.31 -12.63
C ILE A 363 10.40 2.26 -11.17
N GLN A 364 9.90 1.32 -10.38
CA GLN A 364 10.26 1.14 -8.97
C GLN A 364 11.75 0.93 -8.78
N ASP A 365 12.36 0.12 -9.64
CA ASP A 365 13.81 -0.15 -9.62
C ASP A 365 14.64 0.92 -10.34
N GLY A 366 14.00 1.93 -10.98
CA GLY A 366 14.69 2.98 -11.73
C GLY A 366 15.29 2.52 -13.06
N ARG A 367 14.86 1.36 -13.60
CA ARG A 367 15.22 0.89 -14.94
C ARG A 367 14.47 1.61 -16.04
N PHE A 368 13.33 2.18 -15.73
CA PHE A 368 12.53 2.99 -16.62
C PHE A 368 12.16 4.31 -15.96
N GLU A 369 12.55 5.43 -16.58
CA GLU A 369 12.19 6.76 -16.10
C GLU A 369 10.75 7.10 -16.51
N TRP A 370 9.95 7.54 -15.56
CA TRP A 370 8.57 7.98 -15.78
C TRP A 370 8.20 9.09 -14.81
N GLU A 371 8.16 10.32 -15.31
CA GLU A 371 7.62 11.50 -14.62
C GLU A 371 8.15 11.72 -13.18
N GLY A 372 9.40 11.35 -12.93
CA GLY A 372 10.00 11.48 -11.60
C GLY A 372 9.43 10.53 -10.54
N TRP A 373 8.71 9.45 -10.94
CA TRP A 373 8.08 8.55 -9.97
C TRP A 373 9.07 7.73 -9.14
N SER A 374 10.28 7.56 -9.63
CA SER A 374 11.36 6.90 -8.90
C SER A 374 12.28 7.96 -8.27
N VAL A 375 12.20 8.15 -6.97
CA VAL A 375 12.88 9.22 -6.23
C VAL A 375 14.05 8.63 -5.47
N ARG A 376 15.28 9.14 -5.70
CA ARG A 376 16.47 8.73 -4.93
C ARG A 376 16.38 9.20 -3.49
N CYS A 377 16.95 8.44 -2.56
CA CYS A 377 16.95 8.82 -1.15
C CYS A 377 18.06 9.82 -0.79
N GLU A 378 19.10 9.91 -1.59
CA GLU A 378 20.26 10.79 -1.34
C GLU A 378 20.11 12.20 -1.94
N ASP A 379 19.02 12.49 -2.65
CA ASP A 379 18.75 13.79 -3.27
C ASP A 379 17.97 14.74 -2.33
#